data_c5ea0969396d4f60ebca15810d12348f
#
_entry.id   c5ea0969396d4f60ebca15810d12348f
#
_cell.length_a   1.000
_cell.length_b   1.000
_cell.length_c   1.000
_cell.angle_alpha   90.00
_cell.angle_beta   90.00
_cell.angle_gamma   90.00
#
_symmetry.space_group_name_H-M   'P 1'
#
loop_
_entity.id
_entity.type
_entity.pdbx_description
1 polymer ?
#
loop_
_entity_poly.entity_id
_entity_poly.type
_entity_poly.pdbx_seq_one_letter_code
_entity_poly.pdbx_strand_id
1 'polypeptide(L)'
;MDIKYSPKDLEASIYKKWTDNDCFSPKDLKSNYSIVLPPPNVTGTLHMGHAFQHTIIDILIRYNRMLGKSVLWQPGTDHAGIATQLVVENNLARENKTRHDIGRKALVDEIWKWKEKSGNTIISQTKRIGSSADWNRNRFTMDDGLSDAVKKVFV
;
A
#
# COMPACT_ATOMS: atom_id res chain seq x y z
N MET A 1 -30.36 14.13 11.89
CA MET A 1 -29.32 13.92 10.86
C MET A 1 -29.08 15.23 10.19
N ASP A 2 -27.84 15.73 10.16
CA ASP A 2 -27.50 16.90 9.38
C ASP A 2 -27.78 16.64 7.90
N ILE A 3 -28.39 17.59 7.24
CA ILE A 3 -28.82 17.50 5.84
C ILE A 3 -27.60 17.50 4.88
N LYS A 4 -26.42 17.89 5.38
CA LYS A 4 -25.21 18.03 4.58
C LYS A 4 -24.17 16.97 4.94
N TYR A 5 -23.77 16.17 3.96
CA TYR A 5 -22.66 15.21 4.11
C TYR A 5 -21.34 15.95 4.36
N SER A 6 -20.66 15.61 5.46
CA SER A 6 -19.33 16.12 5.80
C SER A 6 -18.31 14.97 5.77
N PRO A 7 -17.48 14.87 4.71
CA PRO A 7 -16.48 13.81 4.60
C PRO A 7 -15.50 13.79 5.77
N LYS A 8 -15.10 14.98 6.26
CA LYS A 8 -14.12 15.12 7.35
C LYS A 8 -14.61 14.49 8.65
N ASP A 9 -15.91 14.57 8.92
CA ASP A 9 -16.49 14.12 10.19
C ASP A 9 -16.91 12.65 10.15
N LEU A 10 -17.23 12.14 8.96
CA LEU A 10 -17.85 10.81 8.81
C LEU A 10 -16.91 9.74 8.27
N GLU A 11 -16.08 10.02 7.27
CA GLU A 11 -15.34 8.97 6.55
C GLU A 11 -14.38 8.21 7.43
N ALA A 12 -13.60 8.90 8.28
CA ALA A 12 -12.63 8.25 9.16
C ALA A 12 -13.32 7.29 10.16
N SER A 13 -14.45 7.70 10.72
CA SER A 13 -15.21 6.87 11.66
C SER A 13 -15.87 5.66 11.00
N ILE A 14 -16.37 5.82 9.76
CA ILE A 14 -16.95 4.73 8.97
C ILE A 14 -15.87 3.72 8.58
N TYR A 15 -14.72 4.22 8.08
CA TYR A 15 -13.62 3.35 7.68
C TYR A 15 -13.08 2.55 8.86
N LYS A 16 -12.98 3.20 10.04
CA LYS A 16 -12.60 2.53 11.28
C LYS A 16 -13.59 1.42 11.65
N LYS A 17 -14.90 1.65 11.55
CA LYS A 17 -15.90 0.60 11.79
C LYS A 17 -15.73 -0.60 10.86
N TRP A 18 -15.40 -0.39 9.59
CA TRP A 18 -15.17 -1.48 8.64
C TRP A 18 -13.93 -2.30 9.00
N THR A 19 -12.85 -1.64 9.40
CA THR A 19 -11.61 -2.34 9.81
C THR A 19 -11.77 -3.06 11.14
N ASP A 20 -12.41 -2.44 12.14
CA ASP A 20 -12.64 -3.04 13.45
C ASP A 20 -13.56 -4.29 13.38
N ASN A 21 -14.46 -4.33 12.41
CA ASN A 21 -15.36 -5.48 12.19
C ASN A 21 -14.84 -6.46 11.12
N ASP A 22 -13.56 -6.33 10.73
CA ASP A 22 -12.92 -7.22 9.75
C ASP A 22 -13.73 -7.41 8.46
N CYS A 23 -14.28 -6.30 7.94
CA CYS A 23 -15.15 -6.32 6.75
C CYS A 23 -14.41 -6.65 5.45
N PHE A 24 -13.09 -6.55 5.44
CA PHE A 24 -12.28 -6.64 4.22
C PHE A 24 -11.58 -7.97 4.03
N SER A 25 -11.46 -8.78 5.07
CA SER A 25 -10.86 -10.10 4.99
C SER A 25 -11.75 -11.11 4.25
N PRO A 26 -11.16 -12.08 3.57
CA PRO A 26 -11.89 -13.19 2.98
C PRO A 26 -12.69 -13.95 4.05
N LYS A 27 -13.88 -14.43 3.70
CA LYS A 27 -14.72 -15.28 4.54
C LYS A 27 -14.66 -16.72 4.04
N ASP A 28 -14.95 -17.68 4.91
CA ASP A 28 -15.04 -19.10 4.50
C ASP A 28 -16.35 -19.34 3.74
N LEU A 29 -16.30 -19.14 2.42
CA LEU A 29 -17.44 -19.27 1.50
C LEU A 29 -17.06 -20.17 0.32
N LYS A 30 -18.09 -20.78 -0.30
CA LYS A 30 -17.90 -21.75 -1.39
C LYS A 30 -17.30 -21.17 -2.67
N SER A 31 -17.50 -19.89 -2.95
CA SER A 31 -17.03 -19.23 -4.15
C SER A 31 -16.01 -18.15 -3.82
N ASN A 32 -14.88 -18.16 -4.50
CA ASN A 32 -13.75 -17.26 -4.25
C ASN A 32 -13.56 -16.25 -5.39
N TYR A 33 -13.09 -15.07 -5.03
CA TYR A 33 -12.65 -14.04 -5.97
C TYR A 33 -11.45 -13.28 -5.40
N SER A 34 -10.42 -13.06 -6.17
CA SER A 34 -9.25 -12.33 -5.70
C SER A 34 -8.67 -11.40 -6.75
N ILE A 35 -8.17 -10.25 -6.31
CA ILE A 35 -7.38 -9.33 -7.11
C ILE A 35 -6.12 -8.97 -6.33
N VAL A 36 -4.97 -9.02 -6.98
CA VAL A 36 -3.72 -8.46 -6.46
C VAL A 36 -3.65 -7.00 -6.88
N LEU A 37 -3.45 -6.10 -5.94
CA LEU A 37 -3.18 -4.71 -6.24
C LEU A 37 -1.81 -4.61 -6.94
N PRO A 38 -1.72 -4.01 -8.14
CA PRO A 38 -0.42 -3.60 -8.67
C PRO A 38 0.26 -2.67 -7.65
N PRO A 39 1.37 -3.11 -7.04
CA PRO A 39 1.89 -2.44 -5.85
C PRO A 39 2.50 -1.08 -6.24
N PRO A 40 2.04 0.05 -5.65
CA PRO A 40 2.65 1.34 -5.91
C PRO A 40 4.08 1.41 -5.38
N ASN A 41 4.94 2.10 -6.13
CA ASN A 41 6.32 2.34 -5.79
C ASN A 41 6.47 3.25 -4.57
N VAL A 42 7.36 2.92 -3.63
CA VAL A 42 7.65 3.77 -2.47
C VAL A 42 8.54 4.98 -2.82
N THR A 43 8.35 5.57 -3.99
CA THR A 43 9.11 6.73 -4.49
C THR A 43 8.50 8.08 -4.11
N GLY A 44 7.29 8.08 -3.54
CA GLY A 44 6.59 9.32 -3.17
C GLY A 44 5.18 9.08 -2.67
N THR A 45 4.25 9.90 -3.15
CA THR A 45 2.83 9.85 -2.83
C THR A 45 2.01 9.36 -4.02
N LEU A 46 0.79 8.90 -3.76
CA LEU A 46 -0.14 8.53 -4.81
C LEU A 46 -0.59 9.76 -5.62
N HIS A 47 -0.96 9.53 -6.86
CA HIS A 47 -1.55 10.52 -7.76
C HIS A 47 -2.91 10.02 -8.30
N MET A 48 -3.61 10.84 -9.08
CA MET A 48 -4.95 10.53 -9.58
C MET A 48 -5.04 9.21 -10.38
N GLY A 49 -3.97 8.82 -11.08
CA GLY A 49 -3.91 7.53 -11.77
C GLY A 49 -4.02 6.35 -10.81
N HIS A 50 -3.36 6.41 -9.66
CA HIS A 50 -3.52 5.40 -8.61
C HIS A 50 -4.94 5.40 -8.04
N ALA A 51 -5.51 6.58 -7.75
CA ALA A 51 -6.88 6.68 -7.24
C ALA A 51 -7.88 6.07 -8.23
N PHE A 52 -7.74 6.34 -9.51
CA PHE A 52 -8.57 5.76 -10.57
C PHE A 52 -8.46 4.24 -10.62
N GLN A 53 -7.24 3.70 -10.64
CA GLN A 53 -6.98 2.26 -10.63
C GLN A 53 -7.57 1.58 -9.39
N HIS A 54 -7.33 2.14 -8.21
CA HIS A 54 -7.85 1.60 -6.95
C HIS A 54 -9.38 1.62 -6.93
N THR A 55 -10.01 2.68 -7.45
CA THR A 55 -11.47 2.77 -7.53
C THR A 55 -12.06 1.68 -8.41
N ILE A 56 -11.49 1.44 -9.59
CA ILE A 56 -11.96 0.37 -10.49
C ILE A 56 -11.83 -1.00 -9.82
N ILE A 57 -10.70 -1.28 -9.20
CA ILE A 57 -10.48 -2.55 -8.49
C ILE A 57 -11.50 -2.67 -7.35
N ASP A 58 -11.70 -1.62 -6.56
CA ASP A 58 -12.60 -1.65 -5.41
C ASP A 58 -14.07 -1.86 -5.81
N ILE A 59 -14.50 -1.34 -6.96
CA ILE A 59 -15.83 -1.62 -7.53
C ILE A 59 -15.99 -3.12 -7.75
N LEU A 60 -15.02 -3.78 -8.40
CA LEU A 60 -15.06 -5.21 -8.67
C LEU A 60 -15.02 -6.04 -7.37
N ILE A 61 -14.20 -5.64 -6.41
CA ILE A 61 -14.09 -6.25 -5.09
C ILE A 61 -15.41 -6.17 -4.34
N ARG A 62 -16.00 -4.98 -4.23
CA ARG A 62 -17.29 -4.76 -3.54
C ARG A 62 -18.43 -5.48 -4.23
N TYR A 63 -18.49 -5.44 -5.55
CA TYR A 63 -19.50 -6.17 -6.33
C TYR A 63 -19.46 -7.67 -6.03
N ASN A 64 -18.28 -8.29 -6.04
CA ASN A 64 -18.17 -9.72 -5.75
C ASN A 64 -18.47 -10.05 -4.27
N ARG A 65 -18.18 -9.17 -3.31
CA ARG A 65 -18.63 -9.31 -1.92
C ARG A 65 -20.16 -9.30 -1.82
N MET A 66 -20.83 -8.38 -2.53
CA MET A 66 -22.29 -8.30 -2.55
C MET A 66 -22.94 -9.52 -3.20
N LEU A 67 -22.24 -10.22 -4.10
CA LEU A 67 -22.65 -11.52 -4.63
C LEU A 67 -22.43 -12.69 -3.67
N GLY A 68 -21.99 -12.45 -2.44
CA GLY A 68 -21.76 -13.48 -1.42
C GLY A 68 -20.52 -14.33 -1.67
N LYS A 69 -19.51 -13.83 -2.39
CA LYS A 69 -18.24 -14.53 -2.58
C LYS A 69 -17.26 -14.24 -1.44
N SER A 70 -16.35 -15.18 -1.18
CA SER A 70 -15.15 -14.92 -0.40
C SER A 70 -14.18 -14.09 -1.25
N VAL A 71 -13.88 -12.87 -0.83
CA VAL A 71 -13.14 -11.92 -1.67
C VAL A 71 -11.87 -11.47 -1.00
N LEU A 72 -10.75 -11.63 -1.70
CA LEU A 72 -9.46 -11.09 -1.31
C LEU A 72 -9.03 -9.97 -2.27
N TRP A 73 -8.85 -8.77 -1.75
CA TRP A 73 -8.03 -7.76 -2.39
C TRP A 73 -6.69 -7.70 -1.68
N GLN A 74 -5.65 -8.28 -2.31
CA GLN A 74 -4.30 -8.34 -1.76
C GLN A 74 -3.58 -7.01 -1.95
N PRO A 75 -3.30 -6.23 -0.89
CA PRO A 75 -2.52 -5.00 -0.98
C PRO A 75 -1.02 -5.25 -0.90
N GLY A 76 -0.25 -4.27 -1.36
CA GLY A 76 1.20 -4.25 -1.25
C GLY A 76 1.80 -2.93 -1.71
N THR A 77 3.11 -2.77 -1.49
CA THR A 77 3.92 -1.67 -2.01
C THR A 77 5.20 -2.22 -2.61
N ASP A 78 5.72 -1.52 -3.64
CA ASP A 78 6.94 -1.92 -4.32
C ASP A 78 8.14 -1.10 -3.85
N HIS A 79 9.27 -1.80 -3.64
CA HIS A 79 10.55 -1.17 -3.27
C HIS A 79 11.15 -0.31 -4.39
N ALA A 80 10.79 -0.55 -5.66
CA ALA A 80 11.22 0.20 -6.84
C ALA A 80 12.74 0.38 -7.01
N GLY A 81 13.55 -0.30 -6.22
CA GLY A 81 15.02 -0.40 -6.31
C GLY A 81 15.72 0.93 -6.58
N ILE A 82 16.27 1.08 -7.80
CA ILE A 82 17.05 2.24 -8.24
C ILE A 82 16.27 3.57 -8.07
N ALA A 83 14.99 3.60 -8.37
CA ALA A 83 14.18 4.83 -8.28
C ALA A 83 14.05 5.31 -6.83
N THR A 84 13.87 4.41 -5.87
CA THR A 84 13.81 4.76 -4.44
C THR A 84 15.17 5.25 -3.93
N GLN A 85 16.27 4.59 -4.33
CA GLN A 85 17.61 5.05 -4.01
C GLN A 85 17.86 6.46 -4.54
N LEU A 86 17.48 6.73 -5.80
CA LEU A 86 17.65 8.06 -6.42
C LEU A 86 16.89 9.15 -5.64
N VAL A 87 15.68 8.85 -5.15
CA VAL A 87 14.94 9.80 -4.31
C VAL A 87 15.73 10.15 -3.05
N VAL A 88 16.30 9.15 -2.38
CA VAL A 88 17.09 9.36 -1.16
C VAL A 88 18.39 10.12 -1.48
N GLU A 89 19.09 9.78 -2.55
CA GLU A 89 20.27 10.52 -2.97
C GLU A 89 19.96 11.99 -3.29
N ASN A 90 18.82 12.27 -3.95
CA ASN A 90 18.36 13.64 -4.19
C ASN A 90 18.04 14.40 -2.89
N ASN A 91 17.52 13.72 -1.88
CA ASN A 91 17.27 14.33 -0.57
C ASN A 91 18.61 14.65 0.14
N LEU A 92 19.57 13.75 0.09
CA LEU A 92 20.92 13.99 0.63
C LEU A 92 21.61 15.17 -0.08
N ALA A 93 21.46 15.27 -1.40
CA ALA A 93 22.03 16.38 -2.18
C ALA A 93 21.48 17.75 -1.76
N ARG A 94 20.20 17.83 -1.34
CA ARG A 94 19.63 19.07 -0.76
C ARG A 94 20.25 19.45 0.56
N GLU A 95 20.87 18.50 1.27
CA GLU A 95 21.66 18.70 2.49
C GLU A 95 23.16 18.86 2.20
N ASN A 96 23.55 19.01 0.93
CA ASN A 96 24.96 19.05 0.47
C ASN A 96 25.76 17.80 0.87
N LYS A 97 25.10 16.63 0.88
CA LYS A 97 25.70 15.32 1.15
C LYS A 97 25.57 14.41 -0.07
N THR A 98 26.54 13.53 -0.24
CA THR A 98 26.50 12.46 -1.25
C THR A 98 26.48 11.10 -0.58
N ARG A 99 26.11 10.05 -1.34
CA ARG A 99 26.19 8.67 -0.86
C ARG A 99 27.60 8.25 -0.45
N HIS A 100 28.64 8.89 -1.04
CA HIS A 100 30.04 8.61 -0.72
C HIS A 100 30.44 9.19 0.64
N ASP A 101 29.88 10.35 1.00
CA ASP A 101 30.17 11.02 2.29
C ASP A 101 29.62 10.21 3.46
N ILE A 102 28.43 9.62 3.31
CA ILE A 102 27.77 8.87 4.39
C ILE A 102 28.12 7.38 4.40
N GLY A 103 28.58 6.84 3.27
CA GLY A 103 28.91 5.43 3.10
C GLY A 103 27.70 4.51 2.94
N ARG A 104 27.97 3.26 2.50
CA ARG A 104 26.93 2.29 2.12
C ARG A 104 25.94 1.99 3.23
N LYS A 105 26.41 1.76 4.46
CA LYS A 105 25.53 1.37 5.58
C LYS A 105 24.51 2.47 5.88
N ALA A 106 24.99 3.71 6.06
CA ALA A 106 24.10 4.84 6.33
C ALA A 106 23.14 5.12 5.18
N LEU A 107 23.57 4.97 3.92
CA LEU A 107 22.67 5.08 2.77
C LEU A 107 21.53 4.06 2.83
N VAL A 108 21.83 2.80 3.12
CA VAL A 108 20.80 1.75 3.25
C VAL A 108 19.84 2.08 4.38
N ASP A 109 20.33 2.55 5.53
CA ASP A 109 19.49 2.96 6.66
C ASP A 109 18.56 4.12 6.28
N GLU A 110 19.05 5.11 5.53
CA GLU A 110 18.22 6.22 5.02
C GLU A 110 17.16 5.75 4.00
N ILE A 111 17.50 4.78 3.13
CA ILE A 111 16.53 4.19 2.20
C ILE A 111 15.40 3.47 2.97
N TRP A 112 15.73 2.73 4.03
CA TRP A 112 14.71 2.08 4.85
C TRP A 112 13.82 3.09 5.60
N LYS A 113 14.37 4.17 6.13
CA LYS A 113 13.59 5.26 6.73
C LYS A 113 12.65 5.90 5.71
N TRP A 114 13.14 6.16 4.50
CA TRP A 114 12.32 6.68 3.41
C TRP A 114 11.19 5.71 3.04
N LYS A 115 11.50 4.42 2.89
CA LYS A 115 10.50 3.37 2.61
C LYS A 115 9.38 3.39 3.65
N GLU A 116 9.69 3.49 4.93
CA GLU A 116 8.68 3.55 5.98
C GLU A 116 7.80 4.79 5.85
N LYS A 117 8.40 5.95 5.66
CA LYS A 117 7.70 7.22 5.49
C LYS A 117 6.79 7.19 4.26
N SER A 118 7.31 6.84 3.10
CA SER A 118 6.58 6.81 1.85
C SER A 118 5.51 5.70 1.84
N GLY A 119 5.85 4.49 2.29
CA GLY A 119 4.92 3.37 2.37
C GLY A 119 3.74 3.65 3.29
N ASN A 120 3.97 4.21 4.47
CA ASN A 120 2.90 4.60 5.39
C ASN A 120 2.02 5.71 4.80
N THR A 121 2.60 6.66 4.06
CA THR A 121 1.84 7.70 3.35
C THR A 121 0.94 7.08 2.29
N ILE A 122 1.46 6.17 1.46
CA ILE A 122 0.71 5.46 0.42
C ILE A 122 -0.46 4.68 1.03
N ILE A 123 -0.21 3.90 2.10
CA ILE A 123 -1.26 3.14 2.80
C ILE A 123 -2.34 4.09 3.34
N SER A 124 -1.94 5.19 3.98
CA SER A 124 -2.86 6.19 4.51
C SER A 124 -3.71 6.82 3.41
N GLN A 125 -3.12 7.20 2.27
CA GLN A 125 -3.83 7.73 1.12
C GLN A 125 -4.80 6.70 0.52
N THR A 126 -4.38 5.44 0.41
CA THR A 126 -5.24 4.36 -0.09
C THR A 126 -6.44 4.12 0.83
N LYS A 127 -6.23 4.13 2.15
CA LYS A 127 -7.32 4.08 3.12
C LYS A 127 -8.24 5.30 3.03
N ARG A 128 -7.68 6.48 2.80
CA ARG A 128 -8.44 7.74 2.69
C ARG A 128 -9.40 7.78 1.50
N ILE A 129 -9.08 7.13 0.39
CA ILE A 129 -10.01 6.97 -0.75
C ILE A 129 -11.02 5.83 -0.55
N GLY A 130 -11.04 5.18 0.62
CA GLY A 130 -12.01 4.17 0.98
C GLY A 130 -11.74 2.77 0.46
N SER A 131 -10.53 2.47 -0.01
CA SER A 131 -10.17 1.17 -0.57
C SER A 131 -10.38 0.04 0.43
N SER A 132 -11.11 -0.99 0.03
CA SER A 132 -11.51 -2.12 0.87
C SER A 132 -10.57 -3.33 0.77
N ALA A 133 -9.26 -3.06 0.80
CA ALA A 133 -8.21 -4.09 0.77
C ALA A 133 -8.02 -4.78 2.13
N ASP A 134 -7.56 -6.02 2.12
CA ASP A 134 -7.20 -6.75 3.34
C ASP A 134 -5.85 -6.30 3.88
N TRP A 135 -5.87 -5.28 4.74
CA TRP A 135 -4.66 -4.66 5.29
C TRP A 135 -3.84 -5.58 6.19
N ASN A 136 -4.43 -6.64 6.73
CA ASN A 136 -3.72 -7.63 7.53
C ASN A 136 -2.75 -8.46 6.67
N ARG A 137 -2.99 -8.51 5.35
CA ARG A 137 -2.14 -9.18 4.37
C ARG A 137 -1.26 -8.23 3.58
N ASN A 138 -1.10 -6.97 4.01
CA ASN A 138 -0.25 -6.03 3.29
C ASN A 138 1.19 -6.56 3.16
N ARG A 139 1.76 -6.49 1.96
CA ARG A 139 3.10 -6.98 1.62
C ARG A 139 3.98 -5.86 1.09
N PHE A 140 5.26 -6.02 1.29
CA PHE A 140 6.29 -5.19 0.67
C PHE A 140 7.20 -6.10 -0.17
N THR A 141 7.52 -5.70 -1.40
CA THR A 141 8.24 -6.57 -2.35
C THR A 141 9.65 -6.99 -1.89
N MET A 142 10.19 -6.37 -0.86
CA MET A 142 11.44 -6.78 -0.20
C MET A 142 11.24 -7.27 1.23
N ASP A 143 10.04 -7.69 1.62
CA ASP A 143 9.86 -8.36 2.92
C ASP A 143 10.57 -9.72 2.94
N ASP A 144 10.81 -10.25 4.14
CA ASP A 144 11.61 -11.48 4.32
C ASP A 144 11.03 -12.65 3.51
N GLY A 145 9.70 -12.82 3.52
CA GLY A 145 9.05 -13.92 2.82
C GLY A 145 9.17 -13.83 1.30
N LEU A 146 9.02 -12.64 0.72
CA LEU A 146 9.21 -12.43 -0.72
C LEU A 146 10.68 -12.48 -1.10
N SER A 147 11.58 -11.96 -0.26
CA SER A 147 13.04 -12.08 -0.45
C SER A 147 13.49 -13.54 -0.47
N ASP A 148 12.95 -14.38 0.42
CA ASP A 148 13.24 -15.81 0.42
C ASP A 148 12.64 -16.55 -0.77
N ALA A 149 11.46 -16.16 -1.22
CA ALA A 149 10.86 -16.71 -2.44
C ALA A 149 11.71 -16.40 -3.67
N VAL A 150 12.20 -15.17 -3.81
CA VAL A 150 13.10 -14.78 -4.91
C VAL A 150 14.38 -15.61 -4.89
N LYS A 151 15.02 -15.78 -3.72
CA LYS A 151 16.22 -16.60 -3.59
C LYS A 151 15.97 -18.06 -4.01
N LYS A 152 14.86 -18.64 -3.58
CA LYS A 152 14.49 -20.04 -3.91
C LYS A 152 14.21 -20.25 -5.40
N VAL A 153 13.70 -19.24 -6.09
CA VAL A 153 13.44 -19.31 -7.54
C VAL A 153 14.72 -19.12 -8.34
N PHE A 154 15.68 -18.36 -7.80
CA PHE A 154 16.94 -18.06 -8.48
C PHE A 154 17.97 -19.20 -8.39
N VAL A 155 17.90 -20.05 -7.37
CA VAL A 155 18.78 -21.21 -7.13
C VAL A 155 18.12 -22.50 -7.62
#